data_fa778578c5c9d284db2b08bfc962a283
#
_entry.id   fa778578c5c9d284db2b08bfc962a283
#
_cell.length_a   1.000
_cell.length_b   1.000
_cell.length_c   1.000
_cell.angle_alpha   90.00
_cell.angle_beta   90.00
_cell.angle_gamma   90.00
#
_symmetry.space_group_name_H-M   'P 1'
#
loop_
_entity.id
_entity.type
_entity.pdbx_description
1 polymer ?
#
loop_
_entity_poly.entity_id
_entity_poly.type
_entity_poly.pdbx_seq_one_letter_code
_entity_poly.pdbx_strand_id
1 'polypeptide(L)'
;VRSRMLLFAASPLVNGNEWYKDYRNKAGELVFNPTYDPNKWVKAAEACKLCIDEAEKAGYKLYVETGPTGENDPFMSTYNVHIKKWSEGNREITFPVTKGNGYFDFFLYGASTREFSGGGGQGVYQGLVDAFFTRRGLPILEDESYSEKGFSENVDKRNTSWSYGTGKEGEITAAGIYKMYCNREPRFYISVLHNEQWHIGGKRNTDFYMDGKDGGPSHDAPWSGYLVRKRVDPSANPKEGSGDYKNRHGALCRLAEIYLSYAEALNEYSIEKGTYTANQKEILKYVNLIRERAGIPEYLSLIHI
;
A
#
# COMPACT_ATOMS: atom_id res chain seq x y z
N VAL A 1 14.21 -13.06 4.02
CA VAL A 1 14.09 -14.13 2.99
C VAL A 1 13.43 -15.36 3.61
N ARG A 2 13.97 -15.94 4.71
CA ARG A 2 13.46 -17.18 5.32
C ARG A 2 11.96 -17.10 5.67
N SER A 3 11.48 -16.03 6.29
CA SER A 3 10.08 -15.84 6.66
C SER A 3 9.15 -15.89 5.44
N ARG A 4 9.50 -15.18 4.35
CA ARG A 4 8.73 -15.22 3.09
C ARG A 4 8.67 -16.60 2.47
N MET A 5 9.80 -17.31 2.43
CA MET A 5 9.86 -18.67 1.88
C MET A 5 9.00 -19.65 2.67
N LEU A 6 9.03 -19.57 4.00
CA LEU A 6 8.26 -20.46 4.86
C LEU A 6 6.76 -20.12 4.81
N LEU A 7 6.39 -18.85 4.74
CA LEU A 7 5.00 -18.44 4.55
C LEU A 7 4.46 -18.96 3.21
N PHE A 8 5.21 -18.75 2.13
CA PHE A 8 4.84 -19.28 0.82
C PHE A 8 4.69 -20.80 0.81
N ALA A 9 5.63 -21.51 1.46
CA ALA A 9 5.59 -22.98 1.57
C ALA A 9 4.41 -23.48 2.42
N ALA A 10 3.88 -22.66 3.33
CA ALA A 10 2.69 -22.97 4.14
C ALA A 10 1.38 -22.69 3.41
N SER A 11 1.40 -21.79 2.41
CA SER A 11 0.19 -21.36 1.71
C SER A 11 -0.54 -22.49 1.00
N PRO A 12 -1.88 -22.44 0.89
CA PRO A 12 -2.70 -23.42 0.18
C PRO A 12 -2.30 -23.61 -1.28
N LEU A 13 -1.57 -22.65 -1.86
CA LEU A 13 -1.10 -22.73 -3.24
C LEU A 13 -0.17 -23.94 -3.45
N VAL A 14 0.69 -24.25 -2.48
CA VAL A 14 1.73 -25.30 -2.61
C VAL A 14 1.68 -26.35 -1.49
N ASN A 15 0.93 -26.13 -0.43
CA ASN A 15 0.82 -27.03 0.72
C ASN A 15 -0.40 -27.92 0.59
N GLY A 16 -0.23 -29.11 0.03
CA GLY A 16 -1.32 -30.07 -0.17
C GLY A 16 -2.27 -29.69 -1.31
N ASN A 17 -1.81 -28.93 -2.29
CA ASN A 17 -2.64 -28.53 -3.42
C ASN A 17 -2.81 -29.69 -4.41
N GLU A 18 -4.07 -30.17 -4.56
CA GLU A 18 -4.44 -31.25 -5.45
C GLU A 18 -4.09 -30.98 -6.94
N TRP A 19 -4.02 -29.71 -7.35
CA TRP A 19 -3.66 -29.37 -8.73
C TRP A 19 -2.24 -29.73 -9.09
N TYR A 20 -1.34 -29.88 -8.10
CA TYR A 20 0.07 -30.19 -8.29
C TYR A 20 0.46 -31.62 -7.85
N LYS A 21 -0.50 -32.47 -7.48
CA LYS A 21 -0.23 -33.81 -6.95
C LYS A 21 0.59 -34.70 -7.87
N ASP A 22 0.46 -34.52 -9.18
CA ASP A 22 1.14 -35.33 -10.19
C ASP A 22 2.28 -34.58 -10.88
N TYR A 23 2.60 -33.35 -10.42
CA TYR A 23 3.64 -32.54 -11.04
C TYR A 23 5.04 -33.08 -10.66
N ARG A 24 5.77 -33.54 -11.68
CA ARG A 24 7.08 -34.17 -11.52
C ARG A 24 8.16 -33.39 -12.25
N ASN A 25 9.39 -33.46 -11.72
CA ASN A 25 10.58 -32.95 -12.39
C ASN A 25 11.05 -33.96 -13.49
N LYS A 26 12.12 -33.61 -14.20
CA LYS A 26 12.70 -34.48 -15.25
C LYS A 26 13.20 -35.83 -14.73
N ALA A 27 13.51 -35.94 -13.45
CA ALA A 27 13.92 -37.19 -12.80
C ALA A 27 12.73 -38.04 -12.34
N GLY A 28 11.50 -37.62 -12.55
CA GLY A 28 10.29 -38.31 -12.13
C GLY A 28 9.89 -38.10 -10.67
N GLU A 29 10.59 -37.22 -9.94
CA GLU A 29 10.30 -36.92 -8.53
C GLU A 29 9.17 -35.90 -8.42
N LEU A 30 8.31 -36.05 -7.41
CA LEU A 30 7.27 -35.05 -7.09
C LEU A 30 7.93 -33.72 -6.68
N VAL A 31 7.53 -32.64 -7.33
CA VAL A 31 7.99 -31.28 -7.00
C VAL A 31 7.27 -30.72 -5.81
N PHE A 32 6.01 -31.05 -5.63
CA PHE A 32 5.16 -30.61 -4.50
C PHE A 32 4.72 -31.81 -3.67
N ASN A 33 4.69 -31.64 -2.36
CA ASN A 33 4.10 -32.63 -1.48
C ASN A 33 2.57 -32.54 -1.60
N PRO A 34 1.87 -33.58 -2.05
CA PRO A 34 0.40 -33.57 -2.17
C PRO A 34 -0.31 -33.61 -0.83
N THR A 35 0.40 -33.95 0.26
CA THR A 35 -0.19 -33.98 1.61
C THR A 35 -0.06 -32.64 2.29
N TYR A 36 -1.19 -32.12 2.78
CA TYR A 36 -1.22 -30.90 3.59
C TYR A 36 -0.47 -31.09 4.92
N ASP A 37 0.44 -30.19 5.25
CA ASP A 37 1.18 -30.17 6.49
C ASP A 37 0.90 -28.87 7.27
N PRO A 38 0.06 -28.91 8.31
CA PRO A 38 -0.26 -27.73 9.13
C PRO A 38 0.95 -27.18 9.89
N ASN A 39 2.00 -27.98 10.12
CA ASN A 39 3.19 -27.51 10.81
C ASN A 39 4.03 -26.52 9.99
N LYS A 40 3.76 -26.38 8.71
CA LYS A 40 4.37 -25.31 7.91
C LYS A 40 3.95 -23.93 8.36
N TRP A 41 2.70 -23.76 8.84
CA TRP A 41 2.24 -22.50 9.41
C TRP A 41 2.96 -22.17 10.72
N VAL A 42 3.23 -23.17 11.56
CA VAL A 42 4.04 -23.01 12.78
C VAL A 42 5.42 -22.46 12.43
N LYS A 43 6.11 -23.13 11.49
CA LYS A 43 7.45 -22.73 11.07
C LYS A 43 7.47 -21.32 10.43
N ALA A 44 6.40 -20.97 9.71
CA ALA A 44 6.25 -19.64 9.15
C ALA A 44 6.06 -18.58 10.25
N ALA A 45 5.17 -18.83 11.23
CA ALA A 45 4.95 -17.93 12.35
C ALA A 45 6.23 -17.73 13.20
N GLU A 46 6.91 -18.81 13.54
CA GLU A 46 8.19 -18.75 14.28
C GLU A 46 9.25 -17.95 13.53
N ALA A 47 9.38 -18.15 12.23
CA ALA A 47 10.37 -17.44 11.40
C ALA A 47 10.03 -15.96 11.24
N CYS A 48 8.74 -15.61 11.14
CA CYS A 48 8.30 -14.22 11.11
C CYS A 48 8.53 -13.55 12.47
N LYS A 49 8.18 -14.22 13.59
CA LYS A 49 8.41 -13.69 14.94
C LYS A 49 9.90 -13.44 15.20
N LEU A 50 10.74 -14.42 14.88
CA LEU A 50 12.20 -14.26 14.99
C LEU A 50 12.71 -13.08 14.15
N CYS A 51 12.19 -12.91 12.93
CA CYS A 51 12.56 -11.80 12.08
C CYS A 51 12.13 -10.45 12.67
N ILE A 52 10.95 -10.38 13.30
CA ILE A 52 10.47 -9.19 14.01
C ILE A 52 11.39 -8.85 15.16
N ASP A 53 11.66 -9.82 16.04
CA ASP A 53 12.44 -9.61 17.27
C ASP A 53 13.86 -9.15 16.95
N GLU A 54 14.52 -9.77 15.97
CA GLU A 54 15.87 -9.37 15.56
C GLU A 54 15.88 -8.01 14.84
N ALA A 55 14.85 -7.71 14.05
CA ALA A 55 14.74 -6.41 13.37
C ALA A 55 14.52 -5.28 14.40
N GLU A 56 13.60 -5.45 15.35
CA GLU A 56 13.31 -4.45 16.38
C GLU A 56 14.53 -4.25 17.30
N LYS A 57 15.22 -5.31 17.68
CA LYS A 57 16.49 -5.26 18.42
C LYS A 57 17.59 -4.50 17.65
N ALA A 58 17.59 -4.62 16.33
CA ALA A 58 18.51 -3.87 15.46
C ALA A 58 18.07 -2.43 15.16
N GLY A 59 16.98 -1.95 15.79
CA GLY A 59 16.46 -0.59 15.65
C GLY A 59 15.54 -0.37 14.44
N TYR A 60 15.09 -1.43 13.78
CA TYR A 60 14.02 -1.32 12.80
C TYR A 60 12.68 -1.09 13.48
N LYS A 61 11.82 -0.31 12.84
CA LYS A 61 10.48 0.01 13.33
C LYS A 61 9.59 0.46 12.20
N LEU A 62 8.28 0.44 12.42
CA LEU A 62 7.35 1.07 11.48
C LEU A 62 7.69 2.54 11.30
N TYR A 63 7.62 2.98 10.06
CA TYR A 63 7.81 4.38 9.73
C TYR A 63 6.54 5.16 10.04
N VAL A 64 6.65 6.12 10.93
CA VAL A 64 5.56 7.00 11.36
C VAL A 64 6.05 8.44 11.32
N GLU A 65 5.28 9.33 10.72
CA GLU A 65 5.48 10.77 10.78
C GLU A 65 4.46 11.42 11.70
N THR A 66 4.89 12.52 12.30
CA THR A 66 4.06 13.31 13.20
C THR A 66 3.43 14.46 12.42
N GLY A 67 2.14 14.61 12.55
CA GLY A 67 1.37 15.69 11.94
C GLY A 67 1.45 17.00 12.72
N PRO A 68 0.71 18.03 12.26
CA PRO A 68 0.75 19.37 12.85
C PRO A 68 0.38 19.43 14.33
N THR A 69 -0.43 18.50 14.84
CA THR A 69 -0.85 18.45 16.26
C THR A 69 0.01 17.55 17.14
N GLY A 70 1.07 16.96 16.59
CA GLY A 70 1.95 16.05 17.34
C GLY A 70 1.50 14.58 17.34
N GLU A 71 0.38 14.27 16.72
CA GLU A 71 -0.13 12.90 16.54
C GLU A 71 0.39 12.25 15.25
N ASN A 72 0.15 10.96 15.08
CA ASN A 72 0.45 10.26 13.83
C ASN A 72 -0.22 10.96 12.63
N ASP A 73 0.58 11.23 11.60
CA ASP A 73 0.10 11.68 10.29
C ASP A 73 0.05 10.48 9.34
N PRO A 74 -1.11 9.84 9.16
CA PRO A 74 -1.21 8.62 8.37
C PRO A 74 -0.99 8.85 6.86
N PHE A 75 -1.25 10.06 6.36
CA PHE A 75 -0.97 10.41 4.98
C PHE A 75 0.54 10.46 4.73
N MET A 76 1.26 11.25 5.53
CA MET A 76 2.69 11.41 5.39
C MET A 76 3.46 10.15 5.76
N SER A 77 3.02 9.41 6.77
CA SER A 77 3.58 8.11 7.14
C SER A 77 3.48 7.10 5.99
N THR A 78 2.31 7.02 5.35
CA THR A 78 2.07 6.12 4.22
C THR A 78 2.82 6.56 2.96
N TYR A 79 2.90 7.86 2.71
CA TYR A 79 3.58 8.42 1.55
C TYR A 79 5.09 8.26 1.65
N ASN A 80 5.66 8.75 2.74
CA ASN A 80 7.10 8.85 2.91
C ASN A 80 7.79 7.52 3.19
N VAL A 81 7.09 6.50 3.69
CA VAL A 81 7.65 5.15 3.81
C VAL A 81 8.14 4.59 2.46
N HIS A 82 7.59 5.09 1.34
CA HIS A 82 7.98 4.68 -0.01
C HIS A 82 9.01 5.60 -0.66
N ILE A 83 9.29 6.75 -0.07
CA ILE A 83 10.13 7.80 -0.66
C ILE A 83 11.41 7.98 0.15
N LYS A 84 11.32 8.07 1.47
CA LYS A 84 12.47 8.36 2.34
C LYS A 84 13.43 7.19 2.46
N LYS A 85 14.72 7.53 2.54
CA LYS A 85 15.84 6.61 2.73
C LYS A 85 16.05 6.29 4.21
N TRP A 86 16.89 5.32 4.50
CA TRP A 86 17.34 5.01 5.86
C TRP A 86 17.99 6.21 6.55
N SER A 87 18.82 6.96 5.84
CA SER A 87 19.47 8.18 6.34
C SER A 87 18.49 9.31 6.67
N GLU A 88 17.29 9.26 6.12
CA GLU A 88 16.18 10.19 6.37
C GLU A 88 15.21 9.68 7.43
N GLY A 89 15.61 8.67 8.21
CA GLY A 89 14.84 8.13 9.33
C GLY A 89 13.88 6.98 8.97
N ASN A 90 13.84 6.53 7.72
CA ASN A 90 13.01 5.39 7.34
C ASN A 90 13.63 4.06 7.78
N ARG A 91 13.31 3.66 9.01
CA ARG A 91 13.79 2.42 9.65
C ARG A 91 12.90 1.20 9.34
N GLU A 92 11.95 1.30 8.43
CA GLU A 92 11.04 0.20 8.10
C GLU A 92 11.56 -0.71 6.99
N ILE A 93 12.38 -0.18 6.06
CA ILE A 93 12.90 -0.96 4.92
C ILE A 93 13.97 -1.93 5.41
N THR A 94 13.64 -3.23 5.43
CA THR A 94 14.54 -4.29 5.87
C THR A 94 15.40 -4.86 4.74
N PHE A 95 14.93 -4.74 3.49
CA PHE A 95 15.69 -5.16 2.32
C PHE A 95 15.48 -4.18 1.16
N PRO A 96 16.42 -3.23 0.96
CA PRO A 96 16.32 -2.24 -0.11
C PRO A 96 16.92 -2.74 -1.43
N VAL A 97 16.41 -2.21 -2.55
CA VAL A 97 17.13 -2.15 -3.82
C VAL A 97 17.90 -0.84 -3.86
N THR A 98 19.22 -0.91 -3.89
CA THR A 98 20.08 0.26 -3.83
C THR A 98 20.69 0.66 -5.19
N LYS A 99 20.54 -0.19 -6.21
CA LYS A 99 21.04 0.04 -7.57
C LYS A 99 19.91 -0.20 -8.58
N GLY A 100 19.94 0.56 -9.66
CA GLY A 100 18.99 0.42 -10.75
C GLY A 100 17.97 1.56 -10.80
N ASN A 101 18.43 2.73 -11.23
CA ASN A 101 17.61 3.94 -11.37
C ASN A 101 16.48 3.78 -12.38
N GLY A 102 16.63 2.93 -13.40
CA GLY A 102 15.64 2.75 -14.47
C GLY A 102 14.26 2.33 -13.97
N TYR A 103 14.17 1.62 -12.85
CA TYR A 103 12.87 1.26 -12.27
C TYR A 103 12.09 2.49 -11.77
N PHE A 104 12.77 3.43 -11.12
CA PHE A 104 12.13 4.66 -10.63
C PHE A 104 11.84 5.64 -11.76
N ASP A 105 12.75 5.74 -12.73
CA ASP A 105 12.56 6.56 -13.93
C ASP A 105 11.33 6.08 -14.71
N PHE A 106 11.19 4.77 -14.91
CA PHE A 106 10.04 4.18 -15.57
C PHE A 106 8.74 4.41 -14.77
N PHE A 107 8.81 4.26 -13.45
CA PHE A 107 7.65 4.48 -12.58
C PHE A 107 7.19 5.93 -12.63
N LEU A 108 8.12 6.85 -12.54
CA LEU A 108 7.85 8.28 -12.62
C LEU A 108 7.23 8.65 -13.98
N TYR A 109 7.82 8.16 -15.07
CA TYR A 109 7.32 8.41 -16.41
C TYR A 109 5.89 7.88 -16.61
N GLY A 110 5.63 6.63 -16.24
CA GLY A 110 4.32 6.01 -16.40
C GLY A 110 3.24 6.55 -15.46
N ALA A 111 3.64 7.05 -14.28
CA ALA A 111 2.76 7.64 -13.29
C ALA A 111 2.54 9.16 -13.47
N SER A 112 3.25 9.78 -14.40
CA SER A 112 3.13 11.20 -14.70
C SER A 112 2.19 11.45 -15.87
N THR A 113 1.48 12.58 -15.82
CA THR A 113 0.57 12.98 -16.88
C THR A 113 1.33 13.50 -18.12
N ARG A 114 0.64 13.57 -19.24
CA ARG A 114 1.16 14.10 -20.50
C ARG A 114 1.75 15.51 -20.37
N GLU A 115 1.09 16.39 -19.63
CA GLU A 115 1.55 17.77 -19.37
C GLU A 115 2.92 17.81 -18.68
N PHE A 116 3.29 16.73 -18.00
CA PHE A 116 4.59 16.54 -17.35
C PHE A 116 5.56 15.73 -18.18
N SER A 117 5.36 15.61 -19.48
CA SER A 117 6.15 14.75 -20.34
C SER A 117 6.19 13.29 -19.88
N GLY A 118 5.15 12.86 -19.14
CA GLY A 118 4.94 11.48 -18.76
C GLY A 118 4.13 10.71 -19.79
N GLY A 119 4.21 9.37 -19.73
CA GLY A 119 3.50 8.50 -20.64
C GLY A 119 2.10 8.10 -20.18
N GLY A 120 1.68 8.46 -18.96
CA GLY A 120 0.35 8.14 -18.41
C GLY A 120 -0.02 6.65 -18.44
N GLY A 121 0.95 5.75 -18.65
CA GLY A 121 0.71 4.33 -18.91
C GLY A 121 0.55 3.46 -17.66
N GLN A 122 0.81 3.98 -16.46
CA GLN A 122 0.63 3.24 -15.22
C GLN A 122 -0.73 3.56 -14.59
N GLY A 123 -1.77 3.05 -15.22
CA GLY A 123 -3.14 3.17 -14.75
C GLY A 123 -3.44 2.28 -13.55
N VAL A 124 -4.51 2.64 -12.84
CA VAL A 124 -5.09 1.84 -11.76
C VAL A 124 -6.47 1.38 -12.23
N TYR A 125 -6.77 0.09 -12.10
CA TYR A 125 -8.09 -0.42 -12.48
C TYR A 125 -9.13 -0.17 -11.38
N GLN A 126 -10.41 -0.06 -11.76
CA GLN A 126 -11.50 0.31 -10.86
C GLN A 126 -11.60 -0.62 -9.63
N GLY A 127 -11.46 -1.93 -9.81
CA GLY A 127 -11.54 -2.87 -8.69
C GLY A 127 -10.48 -2.63 -7.59
N LEU A 128 -9.29 -2.09 -7.94
CA LEU A 128 -8.33 -1.68 -6.92
C LEU A 128 -8.76 -0.36 -6.24
N VAL A 129 -9.35 0.57 -6.98
CA VAL A 129 -9.93 1.80 -6.42
C VAL A 129 -11.01 1.45 -5.40
N ASP A 130 -11.88 0.49 -5.72
CA ASP A 130 -12.97 0.05 -4.86
C ASP A 130 -12.49 -0.72 -3.62
N ALA A 131 -11.36 -1.41 -3.73
CA ALA A 131 -10.77 -2.18 -2.63
C ALA A 131 -10.19 -1.31 -1.48
N PHE A 132 -9.94 -0.02 -1.72
CA PHE A 132 -9.58 0.89 -0.62
C PHE A 132 -10.79 1.11 0.29
N PHE A 133 -10.51 1.14 1.59
CA PHE A 133 -11.54 1.37 2.62
C PHE A 133 -12.07 2.81 2.60
N THR A 134 -13.23 2.98 3.22
CA THR A 134 -13.71 4.30 3.64
C THR A 134 -12.86 4.84 4.80
N ARG A 135 -13.05 6.09 5.15
CA ARG A 135 -12.45 6.71 6.35
C ARG A 135 -12.76 5.95 7.64
N ARG A 136 -13.88 5.22 7.68
CA ARG A 136 -14.30 4.40 8.81
C ARG A 136 -13.60 3.04 8.85
N GLY A 137 -12.76 2.72 7.86
CA GLY A 137 -12.05 1.46 7.77
C GLY A 137 -12.92 0.28 7.35
N LEU A 138 -14.04 0.55 6.70
CA LEU A 138 -14.98 -0.43 6.15
C LEU A 138 -14.82 -0.54 4.62
N PRO A 139 -15.10 -1.71 4.04
CA PRO A 139 -15.31 -1.82 2.59
C PRO A 139 -16.39 -0.84 2.13
N ILE A 140 -16.27 -0.30 0.91
CA ILE A 140 -17.20 0.72 0.41
C ILE A 140 -18.66 0.24 0.34
N LEU A 141 -18.87 -1.06 0.09
CA LEU A 141 -20.19 -1.66 0.05
C LEU A 141 -20.84 -1.92 1.43
N GLU A 142 -20.05 -1.83 2.49
CA GLU A 142 -20.47 -2.06 3.88
C GLU A 142 -20.62 -0.76 4.68
N ASP A 143 -20.25 0.38 4.10
CA ASP A 143 -20.35 1.69 4.76
C ASP A 143 -21.53 2.48 4.22
N GLU A 144 -22.64 2.51 4.96
CA GLU A 144 -23.85 3.26 4.61
C GLU A 144 -23.62 4.78 4.46
N SER A 145 -22.53 5.31 5.02
CA SER A 145 -22.15 6.71 4.87
C SER A 145 -21.43 7.02 3.56
N TYR A 146 -21.03 5.98 2.82
CA TYR A 146 -20.36 6.12 1.52
C TYR A 146 -21.38 6.30 0.40
N SER A 147 -21.06 7.15 -0.55
CA SER A 147 -21.86 7.37 -1.76
C SER A 147 -20.94 7.55 -2.96
N GLU A 148 -21.25 6.88 -4.05
CA GLU A 148 -20.54 7.07 -5.32
C GLU A 148 -21.09 8.21 -6.16
N LYS A 149 -22.35 8.57 -5.97
CA LYS A 149 -23.08 9.50 -6.86
C LYS A 149 -23.09 10.92 -6.35
N GLY A 150 -22.97 11.85 -7.28
CA GLY A 150 -23.03 13.27 -7.01
C GLY A 150 -21.69 13.87 -6.60
N PHE A 151 -21.70 15.13 -6.22
CA PHE A 151 -20.51 15.90 -5.90
C PHE A 151 -20.53 16.33 -4.43
N SER A 152 -19.35 16.48 -3.85
CA SER A 152 -19.23 16.94 -2.46
C SER A 152 -19.62 18.40 -2.33
N GLU A 153 -20.29 18.75 -1.23
CA GLU A 153 -20.62 20.13 -0.90
C GLU A 153 -19.53 20.80 -0.07
N ASN A 154 -18.75 20.00 0.62
CA ASN A 154 -17.77 20.46 1.61
C ASN A 154 -16.35 19.98 1.28
N VAL A 155 -15.38 20.74 1.78
CA VAL A 155 -13.96 20.34 1.83
C VAL A 155 -13.77 19.26 2.89
N ASP A 156 -13.09 18.16 2.56
CA ASP A 156 -12.60 17.20 3.55
C ASP A 156 -11.29 17.72 4.14
N LYS A 157 -11.33 18.12 5.42
CA LYS A 157 -10.16 18.61 6.15
C LYS A 157 -9.75 17.63 7.25
N ARG A 158 -8.47 17.29 7.30
CA ARG A 158 -7.90 16.33 8.26
C ARG A 158 -6.63 16.87 8.87
N ASN A 159 -6.25 16.32 10.04
CA ASN A 159 -4.99 16.64 10.70
C ASN A 159 -3.83 15.93 9.98
N THR A 160 -3.25 16.60 9.01
CA THR A 160 -2.12 16.08 8.22
C THR A 160 -1.36 17.24 7.58
N SER A 161 -0.08 17.04 7.35
CA SER A 161 0.72 17.92 6.49
C SER A 161 0.49 17.65 5.00
N TRP A 162 -0.25 16.60 4.65
CA TRP A 162 -0.68 16.37 3.28
C TRP A 162 -1.58 17.50 2.80
N SER A 163 -1.48 17.84 1.54
CA SER A 163 -2.21 18.96 0.98
C SER A 163 -2.88 18.59 -0.34
N TYR A 164 -4.10 19.04 -0.50
CA TYR A 164 -4.80 19.08 -1.77
C TYR A 164 -4.14 20.08 -2.74
N GLY A 165 -3.52 21.14 -2.23
CA GLY A 165 -2.83 22.16 -3.02
C GLY A 165 -2.00 23.10 -2.17
N THR A 166 -1.21 23.95 -2.82
CA THR A 166 -0.38 24.95 -2.11
C THR A 166 -1.25 25.87 -1.23
N GLY A 167 -0.87 26.00 0.03
CA GLY A 167 -1.62 26.80 1.03
C GLY A 167 -2.92 26.17 1.50
N LYS A 168 -3.08 24.86 1.27
CA LYS A 168 -4.28 24.10 1.66
C LYS A 168 -3.92 22.89 2.49
N GLU A 169 -2.99 23.07 3.41
CA GLU A 169 -2.52 22.00 4.29
C GLU A 169 -3.69 21.37 5.06
N GLY A 170 -3.75 20.06 5.07
CA GLY A 170 -4.83 19.28 5.66
C GLY A 170 -6.11 19.18 4.81
N GLU A 171 -6.25 19.91 3.72
CA GLU A 171 -7.35 19.70 2.78
C GLU A 171 -7.06 18.48 1.90
N ILE A 172 -7.94 17.48 1.97
CA ILE A 172 -7.80 16.20 1.27
C ILE A 172 -8.54 16.22 -0.07
N THR A 173 -9.77 16.71 -0.06
CA THR A 173 -10.57 16.95 -1.27
C THR A 173 -11.24 18.31 -1.19
N ALA A 174 -11.37 18.97 -2.34
CA ALA A 174 -12.14 20.21 -2.43
C ALA A 174 -13.66 19.95 -2.38
N ALA A 175 -14.44 21.01 -2.22
CA ALA A 175 -15.85 20.98 -2.56
C ALA A 175 -16.01 20.83 -4.09
N GLY A 176 -17.08 20.19 -4.54
CA GLY A 176 -17.34 19.92 -5.95
C GLY A 176 -16.63 18.67 -6.50
N ILE A 177 -15.91 17.91 -5.70
CA ILE A 177 -15.30 16.64 -6.10
C ILE A 177 -16.35 15.54 -6.16
N TYR A 178 -16.23 14.63 -7.13
CA TYR A 178 -17.12 13.50 -7.26
C TYR A 178 -17.07 12.59 -6.02
N LYS A 179 -18.24 12.25 -5.48
CA LYS A 179 -18.36 11.64 -4.14
C LYS A 179 -17.63 10.30 -4.02
N MET A 180 -17.45 9.53 -5.09
CA MET A 180 -16.69 8.28 -5.05
C MET A 180 -15.25 8.44 -4.55
N TYR A 181 -14.69 9.66 -4.67
CA TYR A 181 -13.34 9.99 -4.20
C TYR A 181 -13.32 10.55 -2.78
N CYS A 182 -14.49 10.80 -2.19
CA CYS A 182 -14.59 11.38 -0.87
C CYS A 182 -14.67 10.32 0.23
N ASN A 183 -14.37 10.74 1.47
CA ASN A 183 -14.45 9.85 2.64
C ASN A 183 -13.67 8.54 2.55
N ARG A 184 -12.59 8.52 1.78
CA ARG A 184 -11.73 7.35 1.67
C ARG A 184 -10.61 7.37 2.72
N GLU A 185 -10.00 6.23 2.94
CA GLU A 185 -8.82 6.10 3.79
C GLU A 185 -7.60 6.86 3.23
N PRO A 186 -6.61 7.23 4.08
CA PRO A 186 -5.42 7.97 3.63
C PRO A 186 -4.67 7.28 2.50
N ARG A 187 -4.56 5.94 2.52
CA ARG A 187 -3.84 5.17 1.49
C ARG A 187 -4.42 5.35 0.09
N PHE A 188 -5.72 5.59 -0.04
CA PHE A 188 -6.36 5.87 -1.32
C PHE A 188 -5.72 7.11 -1.97
N TYR A 189 -5.74 8.24 -1.26
CA TYR A 189 -5.23 9.51 -1.78
C TYR A 189 -3.73 9.51 -2.05
N ILE A 190 -2.98 8.69 -1.32
CA ILE A 190 -1.53 8.54 -1.49
C ILE A 190 -1.19 7.62 -2.66
N SER A 191 -2.04 6.66 -2.98
CA SER A 191 -1.72 5.61 -3.95
C SER A 191 -2.32 5.83 -5.33
N VAL A 192 -3.45 6.53 -5.39
CA VAL A 192 -4.23 6.75 -6.62
C VAL A 192 -4.27 8.23 -6.95
N LEU A 193 -3.95 8.58 -8.18
CA LEU A 193 -4.20 9.90 -8.77
C LEU A 193 -5.49 9.80 -9.58
N HIS A 194 -6.53 10.46 -9.09
CA HIS A 194 -7.84 10.51 -9.73
C HIS A 194 -8.12 11.89 -10.35
N ASN A 195 -9.20 12.02 -11.09
CA ASN A 195 -9.58 13.29 -11.70
C ASN A 195 -9.78 14.39 -10.65
N GLU A 196 -9.41 15.60 -11.01
CA GLU A 196 -9.48 16.80 -10.16
C GLU A 196 -8.67 16.73 -8.85
N GLN A 197 -7.78 15.75 -8.72
CA GLN A 197 -6.83 15.71 -7.62
C GLN A 197 -5.62 16.60 -7.91
N TRP A 198 -5.09 17.25 -6.87
CA TRP A 198 -3.89 18.07 -7.01
C TRP A 198 -2.67 17.25 -7.44
N HIS A 199 -2.12 17.62 -8.59
CA HIS A 199 -0.88 17.06 -9.09
C HIS A 199 0.30 17.90 -8.58
N ILE A 200 1.10 17.33 -7.68
CA ILE A 200 2.17 18.05 -6.98
C ILE A 200 3.17 18.67 -7.96
N GLY A 201 3.65 17.91 -8.92
CA GLY A 201 4.55 18.41 -9.95
C GLY A 201 3.90 19.45 -10.88
N GLY A 202 2.57 19.36 -11.10
CA GLY A 202 1.78 20.21 -11.97
C GLY A 202 1.36 21.53 -11.41
N LYS A 203 1.35 21.61 -10.10
CA LYS A 203 0.81 22.78 -9.42
C LYS A 203 -0.60 23.16 -9.89
N ARG A 204 -1.38 22.16 -10.29
CA ARG A 204 -2.77 22.24 -10.76
C ARG A 204 -3.49 20.93 -10.46
N ASN A 205 -4.81 20.94 -10.58
CA ASN A 205 -5.60 19.70 -10.54
C ASN A 205 -5.42 18.93 -11.85
N THR A 206 -5.50 17.60 -11.76
CA THR A 206 -5.57 16.70 -12.91
C THR A 206 -6.88 16.91 -13.65
N ASP A 207 -6.84 16.74 -14.97
CA ASP A 207 -7.96 16.90 -15.88
C ASP A 207 -7.99 15.67 -16.81
N PHE A 208 -8.60 14.58 -16.31
CA PHE A 208 -8.72 13.30 -17.02
C PHE A 208 -9.99 13.19 -17.87
N TYR A 209 -10.73 14.28 -18.04
CA TYR A 209 -11.87 14.29 -18.96
C TYR A 209 -11.41 14.05 -20.41
N MET A 210 -12.35 13.61 -21.25
CA MET A 210 -12.12 13.56 -22.69
C MET A 210 -11.78 14.97 -23.18
N ASP A 211 -10.72 15.08 -23.98
CA ASP A 211 -10.14 16.36 -24.43
C ASP A 211 -9.52 17.24 -23.33
N GLY A 212 -9.50 16.75 -22.09
CA GLY A 212 -8.79 17.40 -20.97
C GLY A 212 -7.28 17.33 -21.11
N LYS A 213 -6.57 18.15 -20.34
CA LYS A 213 -5.10 18.24 -20.39
C LYS A 213 -4.39 16.92 -20.15
N ASP A 214 -4.95 16.06 -19.30
CA ASP A 214 -4.37 14.78 -18.90
C ASP A 214 -5.15 13.58 -19.46
N GLY A 215 -6.30 13.82 -20.10
CA GLY A 215 -7.23 12.79 -20.56
C GLY A 215 -7.05 12.35 -22.01
N GLY A 216 -7.92 11.45 -22.46
CA GLY A 216 -7.95 10.94 -23.84
C GLY A 216 -8.64 11.89 -24.83
N PRO A 217 -8.68 11.52 -26.13
CA PRO A 217 -8.06 10.32 -26.68
C PRO A 217 -6.55 10.55 -26.97
N SER A 218 -5.69 9.98 -26.17
CA SER A 218 -4.24 10.04 -26.36
C SER A 218 -3.59 8.77 -25.84
N HIS A 219 -2.53 8.29 -26.48
CA HIS A 219 -1.74 7.17 -25.99
C HIS A 219 -1.00 7.49 -24.67
N ASP A 220 -0.81 8.77 -24.35
CA ASP A 220 -0.16 9.23 -23.12
C ASP A 220 -1.17 9.62 -22.03
N ALA A 221 -2.37 9.09 -22.08
CA ALA A 221 -3.43 9.30 -21.09
C ALA A 221 -3.77 7.99 -20.36
N PRO A 222 -4.24 8.05 -19.09
CA PRO A 222 -4.67 6.87 -18.37
C PRO A 222 -5.97 6.32 -18.95
N TRP A 223 -5.92 5.12 -19.50
CA TRP A 223 -7.10 4.45 -20.09
C TRP A 223 -8.19 4.12 -19.07
N SER A 224 -7.81 3.99 -17.80
CA SER A 224 -8.72 3.72 -16.69
C SER A 224 -9.28 4.99 -16.02
N GLY A 225 -8.84 6.18 -16.40
CA GLY A 225 -9.15 7.42 -15.70
C GLY A 225 -8.37 7.64 -14.40
N TYR A 226 -7.40 6.76 -14.11
CA TYR A 226 -6.57 6.81 -12.90
C TYR A 226 -5.10 6.58 -13.24
N LEU A 227 -4.21 7.23 -12.46
CA LEU A 227 -2.77 6.92 -12.47
C LEU A 227 -2.32 6.46 -11.09
N VAL A 228 -1.24 5.68 -11.08
CA VAL A 228 -0.53 5.35 -9.83
C VAL A 228 0.12 6.63 -9.29
N ARG A 229 -0.14 6.96 -8.02
CA ARG A 229 0.51 8.06 -7.31
C ARG A 229 1.58 7.59 -6.32
N LYS A 230 1.42 6.36 -5.84
CA LYS A 230 2.36 5.76 -4.90
C LYS A 230 3.79 5.81 -5.44
N ARG A 231 4.73 6.26 -4.62
CA ARG A 231 6.16 6.43 -4.93
C ARG A 231 6.52 7.59 -5.87
N VAL A 232 5.58 8.38 -6.32
CA VAL A 232 5.90 9.59 -7.09
C VAL A 232 6.50 10.60 -6.12
N ASP A 233 7.76 10.93 -6.34
CA ASP A 233 8.48 11.92 -5.52
C ASP A 233 8.04 13.32 -5.90
N PRO A 234 7.62 14.19 -4.95
CA PRO A 234 7.15 15.54 -5.27
C PRO A 234 8.26 16.45 -5.82
N SER A 235 9.53 16.12 -5.58
CA SER A 235 10.67 16.85 -6.15
C SER A 235 10.99 16.44 -7.58
N ALA A 236 10.40 15.34 -8.07
CA ALA A 236 10.70 14.80 -9.37
C ALA A 236 9.97 15.58 -10.46
N ASN A 237 10.71 15.99 -11.47
CA ASN A 237 10.18 16.61 -12.67
C ASN A 237 10.66 15.85 -13.92
N PRO A 238 9.83 14.99 -14.52
CA PRO A 238 10.22 14.23 -15.72
C PRO A 238 10.62 15.12 -16.88
N LYS A 239 9.98 16.30 -17.02
CA LYS A 239 10.21 17.26 -18.09
C LYS A 239 11.62 17.88 -18.04
N GLU A 240 12.12 18.10 -16.86
CA GLU A 240 13.45 18.69 -16.65
C GLU A 240 14.53 17.65 -16.36
N GLY A 241 14.15 16.38 -16.20
CA GLY A 241 15.04 15.32 -15.74
C GLY A 241 15.65 15.59 -14.37
N SER A 242 15.00 16.45 -13.59
CA SER A 242 15.47 16.92 -12.30
C SER A 242 14.76 16.23 -11.14
N GLY A 243 15.34 16.33 -9.96
CA GLY A 243 14.83 15.76 -8.72
C GLY A 243 15.73 14.66 -8.15
N ASP A 244 15.61 14.41 -6.85
CA ASP A 244 16.42 13.42 -6.13
C ASP A 244 15.86 11.98 -6.25
N TYR A 245 14.86 11.76 -7.10
CA TYR A 245 14.20 10.47 -7.26
C TYR A 245 15.16 9.35 -7.72
N LYS A 246 16.20 9.69 -8.46
CA LYS A 246 17.22 8.74 -8.95
C LYS A 246 18.01 8.06 -7.83
N ASN A 247 18.01 8.66 -6.65
CA ASN A 247 18.73 8.15 -5.48
C ASN A 247 17.79 7.43 -4.47
N ARG A 248 16.53 7.21 -4.83
CA ARG A 248 15.58 6.52 -3.95
C ARG A 248 15.82 5.02 -3.93
N HIS A 249 15.59 4.42 -2.77
CA HIS A 249 15.70 2.98 -2.58
C HIS A 249 14.34 2.31 -2.83
N GLY A 250 14.31 1.27 -3.65
CA GLY A 250 13.15 0.38 -3.73
C GLY A 250 13.09 -0.51 -2.50
N ALA A 251 11.91 -0.68 -1.91
CA ALA A 251 11.71 -1.63 -0.83
C ALA A 251 11.32 -2.99 -1.39
N LEU A 252 12.24 -3.97 -1.33
CA LEU A 252 11.90 -5.38 -1.61
C LEU A 252 11.19 -6.03 -0.42
N CYS A 253 11.53 -5.60 0.81
CA CYS A 253 10.84 -6.04 2.01
C CYS A 253 10.84 -4.90 3.04
N ARG A 254 9.71 -4.77 3.72
CA ARG A 254 9.53 -3.83 4.83
C ARG A 254 9.03 -4.57 6.06
N LEU A 255 9.31 -4.04 7.26
CA LEU A 255 8.89 -4.64 8.52
C LEU A 255 7.36 -4.82 8.59
N ALA A 256 6.58 -3.88 8.03
CA ALA A 256 5.13 -4.01 7.93
C ALA A 256 4.66 -5.29 7.23
N GLU A 257 5.38 -5.74 6.20
CA GLU A 257 5.09 -7.02 5.52
C GLU A 257 5.30 -8.20 6.47
N ILE A 258 6.38 -8.17 7.25
CA ILE A 258 6.67 -9.25 8.19
C ILE A 258 5.65 -9.30 9.33
N TYR A 259 5.16 -8.13 9.78
CA TYR A 259 4.08 -8.05 10.77
C TYR A 259 2.80 -8.73 10.26
N LEU A 260 2.39 -8.41 9.04
CA LEU A 260 1.21 -9.03 8.43
C LEU A 260 1.42 -10.53 8.17
N SER A 261 2.61 -10.92 7.69
CA SER A 261 2.97 -12.32 7.48
C SER A 261 2.95 -13.14 8.78
N TYR A 262 3.37 -12.52 9.88
CA TYR A 262 3.29 -13.15 11.20
C TYR A 262 1.83 -13.31 11.65
N ALA A 263 1.03 -12.25 11.52
CA ALA A 263 -0.38 -12.30 11.88
C ALA A 263 -1.13 -13.36 11.07
N GLU A 264 -0.90 -13.45 9.76
CA GLU A 264 -1.46 -14.47 8.87
C GLU A 264 -1.05 -15.89 9.32
N ALA A 265 0.24 -16.14 9.44
CA ALA A 265 0.74 -17.46 9.81
C ALA A 265 0.24 -17.91 11.20
N LEU A 266 0.18 -16.99 12.16
CA LEU A 266 -0.33 -17.28 13.50
C LEU A 266 -1.84 -17.51 13.51
N ASN A 267 -2.59 -16.79 12.66
CA ASN A 267 -4.03 -16.99 12.49
C ASN A 267 -4.34 -18.39 11.96
N GLU A 268 -3.73 -18.77 10.83
CA GLU A 268 -3.90 -20.07 10.20
C GLU A 268 -3.48 -21.22 11.16
N TYR A 269 -2.33 -21.09 11.81
CA TYR A 269 -1.90 -22.03 12.83
C TYR A 269 -2.94 -22.16 13.96
N SER A 270 -3.49 -21.04 14.42
CA SER A 270 -4.44 -21.01 15.54
C SER A 270 -5.75 -21.67 15.21
N ILE A 271 -6.23 -21.52 13.97
CA ILE A 271 -7.42 -22.21 13.46
C ILE A 271 -7.18 -23.72 13.47
N GLU A 272 -6.08 -24.17 12.89
CA GLU A 272 -5.71 -25.58 12.80
C GLU A 272 -5.57 -26.27 14.19
N LYS A 273 -5.09 -25.56 15.19
CA LYS A 273 -4.83 -26.09 16.52
C LYS A 273 -5.94 -25.80 17.54
N GLY A 274 -6.97 -25.07 17.15
CA GLY A 274 -8.03 -24.67 18.08
C GLY A 274 -7.56 -23.69 19.16
N THR A 275 -6.46 -22.98 18.93
CA THR A 275 -5.85 -22.02 19.88
C THR A 275 -6.15 -20.57 19.54
N TYR A 276 -7.16 -20.34 18.73
CA TYR A 276 -7.54 -19.03 18.18
C TYR A 276 -7.74 -17.96 19.26
N THR A 277 -8.52 -18.28 20.31
CA THR A 277 -8.79 -17.34 21.41
C THR A 277 -7.52 -16.94 22.15
N ALA A 278 -6.58 -17.86 22.32
CA ALA A 278 -5.32 -17.61 23.02
C ALA A 278 -4.40 -16.66 22.21
N ASN A 279 -4.41 -16.75 20.88
CA ASN A 279 -3.52 -15.99 20.01
C ASN A 279 -4.17 -14.71 19.44
N GLN A 280 -5.48 -14.53 19.63
CA GLN A 280 -6.22 -13.40 19.05
C GLN A 280 -5.59 -12.04 19.37
N LYS A 281 -5.19 -11.81 20.60
CA LYS A 281 -4.57 -10.56 21.02
C LYS A 281 -3.27 -10.26 20.27
N GLU A 282 -2.45 -11.28 20.07
CA GLU A 282 -1.17 -11.13 19.35
C GLU A 282 -1.40 -10.91 17.87
N ILE A 283 -2.34 -11.61 17.25
CA ILE A 283 -2.72 -11.41 15.83
C ILE A 283 -3.21 -9.98 15.63
N LEU A 284 -4.19 -9.55 16.45
CA LEU A 284 -4.75 -8.20 16.38
C LEU A 284 -3.69 -7.12 16.59
N LYS A 285 -2.76 -7.31 17.50
CA LYS A 285 -1.66 -6.37 17.75
C LYS A 285 -0.94 -6.00 16.44
N TYR A 286 -0.47 -6.99 15.69
CA TYR A 286 0.31 -6.71 14.47
C TYR A 286 -0.53 -6.18 13.31
N VAL A 287 -1.78 -6.60 13.20
CA VAL A 287 -2.72 -6.03 12.21
C VAL A 287 -3.04 -4.57 12.56
N ASN A 288 -3.35 -4.30 13.83
CA ASN A 288 -3.75 -2.96 14.28
C ASN A 288 -2.61 -1.94 14.23
N LEU A 289 -1.36 -2.33 14.48
CA LEU A 289 -0.20 -1.46 14.25
C LEU A 289 -0.15 -0.91 12.82
N ILE A 290 -0.52 -1.72 11.83
CA ILE A 290 -0.57 -1.28 10.43
C ILE A 290 -1.80 -0.42 10.16
N ARG A 291 -2.96 -0.77 10.76
CA ARG A 291 -4.20 0.00 10.63
C ARG A 291 -4.07 1.39 11.25
N GLU A 292 -3.54 1.46 12.47
CA GLU A 292 -3.25 2.71 13.18
C GLU A 292 -2.34 3.62 12.36
N ARG A 293 -1.19 3.08 11.88
CA ARG A 293 -0.27 3.83 11.02
C ARG A 293 -0.96 4.35 9.75
N ALA A 294 -1.89 3.57 9.19
CA ALA A 294 -2.67 3.93 7.99
C ALA A 294 -3.85 4.89 8.28
N GLY A 295 -4.12 5.22 9.54
CA GLY A 295 -5.20 6.12 9.94
C GLY A 295 -6.59 5.53 9.73
N ILE A 296 -6.73 4.22 9.88
CA ILE A 296 -8.02 3.52 9.87
C ILE A 296 -8.25 2.85 11.23
N PRO A 297 -9.52 2.77 11.70
CA PRO A 297 -9.84 2.21 13.00
C PRO A 297 -9.28 0.81 13.22
N GLU A 298 -8.91 0.50 14.45
CA GLU A 298 -8.48 -0.83 14.85
C GLU A 298 -9.60 -1.87 14.73
N TYR A 299 -9.22 -3.11 14.51
CA TYR A 299 -10.11 -4.23 14.73
C TYR A 299 -10.18 -4.56 16.22
N LEU A 300 -11.40 -4.65 16.74
CA LEU A 300 -11.65 -5.01 18.14
C LEU A 300 -11.71 -6.54 18.35
N SER A 301 -11.99 -7.28 17.28
CA SER A 301 -12.03 -8.73 17.24
C SER A 301 -11.68 -9.24 15.84
N LEU A 302 -11.32 -10.52 15.72
CA LEU A 302 -11.04 -11.16 14.42
C LEU A 302 -12.30 -11.59 13.65
N ILE A 303 -13.50 -11.34 14.18
CA ILE A 303 -14.77 -11.67 13.49
C ILE A 303 -14.94 -10.85 12.20
N HIS A 304 -14.15 -9.80 12.03
CA HIS A 304 -14.18 -8.90 10.88
C HIS A 304 -12.95 -8.97 9.96
N ILE A 305 -12.12 -10.02 10.10
CA ILE A 305 -10.94 -10.22 9.23
C ILE A 305 -11.22 -11.34 8.22
#